data_96d12070a9fbcc81510d2b688fd27e25
#
_entry.id   96d12070a9fbcc81510d2b688fd27e25
#
_cell.length_a   1.000
_cell.length_b   1.000
_cell.length_c   1.000
_cell.angle_alpha   90.00
_cell.angle_beta   90.00
_cell.angle_gamma   90.00
#
_symmetry.space_group_name_H-M   'P 1'
#
loop_
_entity.id
_entity.type
_entity.pdbx_description
1 polymer ?
#
loop_
_entity_poly.entity_id
_entity_poly.type
_entity_poly.pdbx_seq_one_letter_code
_entity_poly.pdbx_strand_id
1 'polypeptide(L)'
;MLDDIILLYVVFEESFMKKQNNIICTVLLVALIIAIPLAVFLIRDIDNDTWFMLNHGRYIMKNGLYPQYEPFTVHEGMEFTFQKWLSCILFWLIYKYLGKVALKLFLYGVYMAFVFAMYKLLEYTKKDAKIQNLATLVVLNAAMTQYLYTRPQMFTYLFLAIELIVLEKYVRENRAHLLVIIPILSLVEIQLHSTIWPIILIYMLPYMFDVSFSDKIVKKLKILPVRKYKRLPIWLAFIASAAVAVINPYGFESVVYLVKSLQIPELKMLISEVRAPEPLSVNAFVIAVSLVIFVYGFAKKKKIELRYLFLFGGTTLMSMMSARQMSFMLIPAAMLMAYFFDFKKISNVMKASFALILALVSFDSVFEASWGQSHYQQYVTDACDALYEYEPNPEDTSVFNLDDEGSYLEFLGFRTYADTRAEVFSDKINNSKRSCPHHRTAPFFYSILNLIILLSLYAMIFDFINNKKAIFINTL
;
A
#
# COMPACT_ATOMS: atom_id res chain seq x y z
N MET A 1 -30.76 -50.19 -13.30
CA MET A 1 -30.99 -49.31 -14.48
C MET A 1 -31.75 -48.02 -14.11
N LEU A 2 -32.91 -48.08 -13.43
CA LEU A 2 -33.63 -46.85 -13.01
C LEU A 2 -32.83 -46.09 -11.91
N ASP A 3 -32.27 -46.81 -10.94
CA ASP A 3 -31.44 -46.24 -9.86
C ASP A 3 -30.16 -45.63 -10.39
N ASP A 4 -29.56 -46.21 -11.42
CA ASP A 4 -28.36 -45.67 -12.06
C ASP A 4 -28.65 -44.37 -12.83
N ILE A 5 -29.84 -44.24 -13.42
CA ILE A 5 -30.30 -43.03 -14.13
C ILE A 5 -30.59 -41.91 -13.12
N ILE A 6 -31.24 -42.25 -11.99
CA ILE A 6 -31.51 -41.27 -10.89
C ILE A 6 -30.20 -40.80 -10.29
N LEU A 7 -29.26 -41.68 -10.02
CA LEU A 7 -27.94 -41.32 -9.49
C LEU A 7 -27.16 -40.41 -10.47
N LEU A 8 -27.19 -40.71 -11.77
CA LEU A 8 -26.58 -39.89 -12.81
C LEU A 8 -27.23 -38.50 -12.89
N TYR A 9 -28.55 -38.40 -12.77
CA TYR A 9 -29.29 -37.12 -12.76
C TYR A 9 -28.92 -36.29 -11.53
N VAL A 10 -28.91 -36.87 -10.31
CA VAL A 10 -28.55 -36.20 -9.10
C VAL A 10 -27.07 -35.69 -9.13
N VAL A 11 -26.15 -36.52 -9.61
CA VAL A 11 -24.74 -36.13 -9.78
C VAL A 11 -24.58 -35.01 -10.83
N PHE A 12 -25.35 -35.05 -11.91
CA PHE A 12 -25.35 -34.01 -12.95
C PHE A 12 -25.92 -32.70 -12.39
N GLU A 13 -27.04 -32.75 -11.66
CA GLU A 13 -27.68 -31.58 -11.03
C GLU A 13 -26.79 -30.95 -9.99
N GLU A 14 -26.19 -31.75 -9.10
CA GLU A 14 -25.17 -31.24 -8.14
C GLU A 14 -23.96 -30.61 -8.85
N SER A 15 -23.45 -31.22 -9.88
CA SER A 15 -22.33 -30.70 -10.67
C SER A 15 -22.68 -29.40 -11.39
N PHE A 16 -23.89 -29.31 -11.95
CA PHE A 16 -24.42 -28.13 -12.64
C PHE A 16 -24.60 -26.95 -11.64
N MET A 17 -25.29 -27.20 -10.51
CA MET A 17 -25.50 -26.22 -9.45
C MET A 17 -24.17 -25.74 -8.87
N LYS A 18 -23.19 -26.62 -8.67
CA LYS A 18 -21.86 -26.26 -8.21
C LYS A 18 -21.10 -25.41 -9.21
N LYS A 19 -21.24 -25.69 -10.52
CA LYS A 19 -20.66 -24.89 -11.61
C LYS A 19 -21.29 -23.50 -11.66
N GLN A 20 -22.61 -23.42 -11.57
CA GLN A 20 -23.36 -22.15 -11.55
C GLN A 20 -22.97 -21.29 -10.32
N ASN A 21 -22.93 -21.88 -9.13
CA ASN A 21 -22.50 -21.20 -7.91
C ASN A 21 -21.07 -20.69 -8.01
N ASN A 22 -20.16 -21.42 -8.67
CA ASN A 22 -18.79 -20.96 -8.89
C ASN A 22 -18.72 -19.77 -9.86
N ILE A 23 -19.59 -19.72 -10.87
CA ILE A 23 -19.67 -18.58 -11.82
C ILE A 23 -20.16 -17.34 -11.08
N ILE A 24 -21.27 -17.46 -10.35
CA ILE A 24 -21.84 -16.34 -9.56
C ILE A 24 -20.79 -15.81 -8.56
N CYS A 25 -20.16 -16.70 -7.81
CA CYS A 25 -19.11 -16.33 -6.87
C CYS A 25 -17.94 -15.61 -7.57
N THR A 26 -17.50 -16.10 -8.73
CA THR A 26 -16.44 -15.45 -9.52
C THR A 26 -16.84 -14.03 -9.94
N VAL A 27 -18.07 -13.86 -10.46
CA VAL A 27 -18.59 -12.56 -10.91
C VAL A 27 -18.67 -11.58 -9.75
N LEU A 28 -19.19 -12.02 -8.59
CA LEU A 28 -19.29 -11.18 -7.40
C LEU A 28 -17.91 -10.77 -6.88
N LEU A 29 -16.94 -11.68 -6.82
CA LEU A 29 -15.57 -11.35 -6.39
C LEU A 29 -14.91 -10.36 -7.35
N VAL A 30 -15.06 -10.54 -8.65
CA VAL A 30 -14.52 -9.60 -9.66
C VAL A 30 -15.22 -8.24 -9.54
N ALA A 31 -16.52 -8.21 -9.34
CA ALA A 31 -17.25 -6.94 -9.11
C ALA A 31 -16.74 -6.21 -7.87
N LEU A 32 -16.49 -6.91 -6.76
CA LEU A 32 -15.92 -6.31 -5.54
C LEU A 32 -14.49 -5.81 -5.77
N ILE A 33 -13.66 -6.57 -6.48
CA ILE A 33 -12.28 -6.18 -6.83
C ILE A 33 -12.26 -4.85 -7.59
N ILE A 34 -13.22 -4.64 -8.47
CA ILE A 34 -13.35 -3.41 -9.27
C ILE A 34 -13.99 -2.29 -8.43
N ALA A 35 -15.09 -2.59 -7.75
CA ALA A 35 -15.94 -1.58 -7.11
C ALA A 35 -15.31 -0.97 -5.85
N ILE A 36 -14.64 -1.75 -5.01
CA ILE A 36 -14.05 -1.24 -3.75
C ILE A 36 -13.04 -0.12 -4.03
N PRO A 37 -11.96 -0.33 -4.82
CA PRO A 37 -11.02 0.74 -5.07
C PRO A 37 -11.61 1.88 -5.91
N LEU A 38 -12.53 1.60 -6.85
CA LEU A 38 -13.20 2.63 -7.62
C LEU A 38 -14.00 3.59 -6.71
N ALA A 39 -14.76 3.04 -5.76
CA ALA A 39 -15.52 3.83 -4.81
C ALA A 39 -14.58 4.75 -3.99
N VAL A 40 -13.46 4.22 -3.49
CA VAL A 40 -12.49 5.01 -2.72
C VAL A 40 -11.91 6.14 -3.57
N PHE A 41 -11.45 5.87 -4.80
CA PHE A 41 -10.90 6.91 -5.68
C PHE A 41 -11.92 7.98 -6.07
N LEU A 42 -13.21 7.62 -6.22
CA LEU A 42 -14.24 8.59 -6.56
C LEU A 42 -14.68 9.44 -5.37
N ILE A 43 -14.82 8.82 -4.20
CA ILE A 43 -15.32 9.48 -2.99
C ILE A 43 -14.22 10.33 -2.33
N ARG A 44 -13.01 9.80 -2.17
CA ARG A 44 -11.87 10.50 -1.57
C ARG A 44 -11.46 11.68 -2.43
N ASP A 45 -11.36 12.85 -1.83
CA ASP A 45 -10.89 14.02 -2.55
C ASP A 45 -9.36 14.00 -2.77
N ILE A 46 -8.87 14.93 -3.58
CA ILE A 46 -7.43 15.17 -3.77
C ILE A 46 -6.87 15.63 -2.43
N ASP A 47 -5.81 14.96 -1.98
CA ASP A 47 -5.12 15.30 -0.74
C ASP A 47 -4.08 16.41 -0.92
N ASN A 48 -3.59 16.93 0.19
CA ASN A 48 -2.64 18.04 0.20
C ASN A 48 -1.33 17.71 -0.52
N ASP A 49 -0.83 16.47 -0.40
CA ASP A 49 0.36 16.04 -1.17
C ASP A 49 0.11 16.10 -2.68
N THR A 50 -1.11 15.84 -3.13
CA THR A 50 -1.45 15.92 -4.56
C THR A 50 -1.54 17.37 -5.00
N TRP A 51 -2.11 18.29 -4.22
CA TRP A 51 -2.09 19.72 -4.51
C TRP A 51 -0.68 20.27 -4.63
N PHE A 52 0.18 19.93 -3.68
CA PHE A 52 1.60 20.20 -3.74
C PHE A 52 2.23 19.69 -5.07
N MET A 53 1.95 18.45 -5.48
CA MET A 53 2.49 17.88 -6.71
C MET A 53 1.97 18.59 -7.96
N LEU A 54 0.69 18.99 -7.98
CA LEU A 54 0.12 19.75 -9.08
C LEU A 54 0.76 21.13 -9.21
N ASN A 55 0.99 21.81 -8.08
CA ASN A 55 1.67 23.10 -8.05
C ASN A 55 3.12 22.98 -8.55
N HIS A 56 3.84 21.97 -8.11
CA HIS A 56 5.20 21.67 -8.57
C HIS A 56 5.26 21.35 -10.06
N GLY A 57 4.32 20.53 -10.55
CA GLY A 57 4.22 20.22 -11.98
C GLY A 57 3.98 21.46 -12.82
N ARG A 58 3.10 22.36 -12.37
CA ARG A 58 2.86 23.67 -12.98
C ARG A 58 4.12 24.53 -13.01
N TYR A 59 4.85 24.57 -11.89
CA TYR A 59 6.08 25.34 -11.76
C TYR A 59 7.19 24.81 -12.69
N ILE A 60 7.43 23.48 -12.68
CA ILE A 60 8.44 22.83 -13.53
C ILE A 60 8.15 23.08 -15.02
N MET A 61 6.88 23.00 -15.43
CA MET A 61 6.50 23.25 -16.83
C MET A 61 6.68 24.70 -17.27
N LYS A 62 6.63 25.66 -16.33
CA LYS A 62 6.81 27.10 -16.61
C LYS A 62 8.28 27.52 -16.52
N ASN A 63 9.03 27.00 -15.53
CA ASN A 63 10.33 27.52 -15.12
C ASN A 63 11.50 26.54 -15.32
N GLY A 64 11.21 25.25 -15.64
CA GLY A 64 12.20 24.18 -15.72
C GLY A 64 12.38 23.43 -14.39
N LEU A 65 13.28 22.43 -14.41
CA LEU A 65 13.42 21.42 -13.34
C LEU A 65 14.20 21.89 -12.09
N TYR A 66 14.86 23.05 -12.13
CA TYR A 66 15.86 23.40 -11.11
C TYR A 66 15.57 24.73 -10.41
N PRO A 67 14.67 24.79 -9.41
CA PRO A 67 14.89 25.74 -8.36
C PRO A 67 15.97 25.18 -7.43
N GLN A 68 17.00 25.96 -7.17
CA GLN A 68 17.97 25.66 -6.10
C GLN A 68 17.34 25.89 -4.72
N TYR A 69 16.29 26.67 -4.68
CA TYR A 69 15.59 27.10 -3.46
C TYR A 69 14.09 26.92 -3.60
N GLU A 70 13.43 26.75 -2.48
CA GLU A 70 12.00 26.62 -2.38
C GLU A 70 11.31 27.91 -2.86
N PRO A 71 10.39 27.85 -3.87
CA PRO A 71 9.86 29.05 -4.51
C PRO A 71 8.45 29.47 -4.06
N PHE A 72 7.77 28.69 -3.19
CA PHE A 72 6.34 28.84 -2.94
C PHE A 72 6.02 29.53 -1.62
N THR A 73 6.91 29.45 -0.64
CA THR A 73 6.67 29.99 0.69
C THR A 73 7.26 31.39 0.88
N VAL A 74 6.98 31.97 2.05
CA VAL A 74 7.56 33.25 2.48
C VAL A 74 9.04 33.15 2.86
N HIS A 75 9.57 31.93 3.00
CA HIS A 75 10.96 31.70 3.41
C HIS A 75 11.90 31.76 2.20
N GLU A 76 12.98 32.49 2.35
CA GLU A 76 14.00 32.61 1.31
C GLU A 76 15.21 31.71 1.61
N GLY A 77 15.86 31.21 0.53
CA GLY A 77 17.11 30.46 0.62
C GLY A 77 17.02 29.04 1.17
N MET A 78 15.83 28.45 1.25
CA MET A 78 15.66 27.06 1.67
C MET A 78 15.98 26.11 0.51
N GLU A 79 16.95 25.21 0.72
CA GLU A 79 17.31 24.19 -0.27
C GLU A 79 16.15 23.20 -0.49
N PHE A 80 15.85 22.90 -1.73
CA PHE A 80 14.77 22.01 -2.08
C PHE A 80 15.09 21.15 -3.31
N THR A 81 14.64 19.88 -3.28
CA THR A 81 14.79 18.89 -4.35
C THR A 81 13.43 18.28 -4.69
N PHE A 82 13.04 18.34 -5.96
CA PHE A 82 11.79 17.71 -6.42
C PHE A 82 11.88 16.18 -6.45
N GLN A 83 11.58 15.53 -5.34
CA GLN A 83 11.67 14.07 -5.17
C GLN A 83 10.70 13.26 -6.07
N LYS A 84 9.69 13.92 -6.62
CA LYS A 84 8.62 13.30 -7.42
C LYS A 84 8.44 14.04 -8.74
N TRP A 85 9.53 14.59 -9.30
CA TRP A 85 9.48 15.54 -10.40
C TRP A 85 8.68 15.06 -11.62
N LEU A 86 8.87 13.82 -12.05
CA LEU A 86 8.16 13.26 -13.20
C LEU A 86 6.67 13.03 -12.89
N SER A 87 6.34 12.57 -11.70
CA SER A 87 4.95 12.46 -11.25
C SER A 87 4.27 13.81 -11.15
N CYS A 88 4.97 14.85 -10.69
CA CYS A 88 4.43 16.21 -10.63
C CYS A 88 4.04 16.72 -12.04
N ILE A 89 4.92 16.55 -13.03
CA ILE A 89 4.64 16.93 -14.43
C ILE A 89 3.45 16.10 -14.97
N LEU A 90 3.48 14.78 -14.81
CA LEU A 90 2.43 13.88 -15.31
C LEU A 90 1.06 14.23 -14.72
N PHE A 91 0.99 14.43 -13.40
CA PHE A 91 -0.25 14.76 -12.71
C PHE A 91 -0.78 16.13 -13.12
N TRP A 92 0.12 17.13 -13.24
CA TRP A 92 -0.26 18.44 -13.72
C TRP A 92 -0.81 18.42 -15.14
N LEU A 93 -0.19 17.68 -16.07
CA LEU A 93 -0.69 17.57 -17.44
C LEU A 93 -2.07 16.92 -17.49
N ILE A 94 -2.27 15.81 -16.76
CA ILE A 94 -3.59 15.15 -16.69
C ILE A 94 -4.62 16.09 -16.07
N TYR A 95 -4.29 16.74 -14.95
CA TYR A 95 -5.20 17.66 -14.27
C TYR A 95 -5.56 18.87 -15.16
N LYS A 96 -4.55 19.49 -15.78
CA LYS A 96 -4.73 20.67 -16.63
C LYS A 96 -5.64 20.41 -17.83
N TYR A 97 -5.47 19.28 -18.50
CA TYR A 97 -6.17 19.01 -19.76
C TYR A 97 -7.45 18.16 -19.58
N LEU A 98 -7.53 17.33 -18.57
CA LEU A 98 -8.61 16.38 -18.37
C LEU A 98 -9.33 16.53 -17.03
N GLY A 99 -8.79 17.34 -16.12
CA GLY A 99 -9.42 17.67 -14.85
C GLY A 99 -9.17 16.65 -13.73
N LYS A 100 -9.72 16.97 -12.56
CA LYS A 100 -9.57 16.25 -11.29
C LYS A 100 -10.00 14.78 -11.38
N VAL A 101 -11.17 14.52 -11.99
CA VAL A 101 -11.73 13.17 -12.10
C VAL A 101 -10.86 12.27 -12.96
N ALA A 102 -10.31 12.81 -14.07
CA ALA A 102 -9.41 12.05 -14.95
C ALA A 102 -8.12 11.64 -14.24
N LEU A 103 -7.54 12.50 -13.39
CA LEU A 103 -6.38 12.15 -12.57
C LEU A 103 -6.69 11.00 -11.60
N LYS A 104 -7.84 11.03 -10.93
CA LYS A 104 -8.30 9.95 -10.05
C LYS A 104 -8.49 8.64 -10.80
N LEU A 105 -9.15 8.68 -11.96
CA LEU A 105 -9.38 7.49 -12.80
C LEU A 105 -8.09 6.95 -13.42
N PHE A 106 -7.13 7.81 -13.75
CA PHE A 106 -5.81 7.38 -14.22
C PHE A 106 -5.09 6.56 -13.14
N LEU A 107 -5.05 7.06 -11.90
CA LEU A 107 -4.40 6.35 -10.79
C LEU A 107 -5.18 5.09 -10.36
N TYR A 108 -6.50 5.13 -10.44
CA TYR A 108 -7.31 3.91 -10.33
C TYR A 108 -6.89 2.88 -11.38
N GLY A 109 -6.69 3.28 -12.63
CA GLY A 109 -6.21 2.39 -13.70
C GLY A 109 -4.83 1.77 -13.39
N VAL A 110 -3.89 2.57 -12.87
CA VAL A 110 -2.58 2.08 -12.41
C VAL A 110 -2.74 1.07 -11.26
N TYR A 111 -3.61 1.36 -10.30
CA TYR A 111 -3.92 0.45 -9.21
C TYR A 111 -4.56 -0.86 -9.70
N MET A 112 -5.47 -0.79 -10.67
CA MET A 112 -6.06 -2.01 -11.27
C MET A 112 -5.03 -2.86 -12.02
N ALA A 113 -4.02 -2.22 -12.64
CA ALA A 113 -2.87 -2.94 -13.19
C ALA A 113 -2.06 -3.65 -12.10
N PHE A 114 -1.87 -3.02 -10.93
CA PHE A 114 -1.28 -3.68 -9.75
C PHE A 114 -2.12 -4.88 -9.31
N VAL A 115 -3.45 -4.75 -9.18
CA VAL A 115 -4.34 -5.85 -8.79
C VAL A 115 -4.26 -7.01 -9.78
N PHE A 116 -4.19 -6.71 -11.08
CA PHE A 116 -3.99 -7.74 -12.11
C PHE A 116 -2.61 -8.42 -11.98
N ALA A 117 -1.54 -7.66 -11.74
CA ALA A 117 -0.21 -8.21 -11.50
C ALA A 117 -0.20 -9.09 -10.23
N MET A 118 -0.87 -8.67 -9.17
CA MET A 118 -1.05 -9.47 -7.95
C MET A 118 -1.81 -10.77 -8.24
N TYR A 119 -2.88 -10.74 -9.05
CA TYR A 119 -3.55 -11.98 -9.48
C TYR A 119 -2.57 -12.96 -10.13
N LYS A 120 -1.74 -12.46 -11.04
CA LYS A 120 -0.70 -13.28 -11.70
C LYS A 120 0.35 -13.80 -10.71
N LEU A 121 0.75 -12.98 -9.74
CA LEU A 121 1.68 -13.39 -8.68
C LEU A 121 1.08 -14.50 -7.80
N LEU A 122 -0.20 -14.40 -7.44
CA LEU A 122 -0.89 -15.41 -6.64
C LEU A 122 -1.01 -16.76 -7.35
N GLU A 123 -1.07 -16.78 -8.69
CA GLU A 123 -1.02 -18.03 -9.48
C GLU A 123 0.29 -18.79 -9.27
N TYR A 124 1.42 -18.12 -8.96
CA TYR A 124 2.68 -18.77 -8.57
C TYR A 124 2.65 -19.34 -7.16
N THR A 125 1.92 -18.72 -6.25
CA THR A 125 1.82 -19.21 -4.87
C THR A 125 0.84 -20.38 -4.74
N LYS A 126 -0.28 -20.33 -5.46
CA LYS A 126 -1.30 -21.37 -5.48
C LYS A 126 -1.95 -21.49 -6.86
N LYS A 127 -1.42 -22.41 -7.65
CA LYS A 127 -1.94 -22.74 -8.98
C LYS A 127 -3.34 -23.36 -8.89
N ASP A 128 -4.17 -23.12 -9.90
CA ASP A 128 -5.52 -23.68 -10.06
C ASP A 128 -6.51 -23.36 -8.92
N ALA A 129 -6.26 -22.30 -8.14
CA ALA A 129 -7.10 -21.85 -7.04
C ALA A 129 -7.80 -20.52 -7.33
N LYS A 130 -8.44 -20.38 -8.52
CA LYS A 130 -9.00 -19.13 -9.03
C LYS A 130 -9.87 -18.39 -8.03
N ILE A 131 -10.88 -19.02 -7.44
CA ILE A 131 -11.80 -18.41 -6.50
C ILE A 131 -11.03 -17.93 -5.24
N GLN A 132 -10.09 -18.74 -4.76
CA GLN A 132 -9.28 -18.36 -3.60
C GLN A 132 -8.38 -17.16 -3.90
N ASN A 133 -7.74 -17.13 -5.07
CA ASN A 133 -6.90 -16.00 -5.47
C ASN A 133 -7.73 -14.72 -5.61
N LEU A 134 -8.94 -14.80 -6.20
CA LEU A 134 -9.87 -13.67 -6.27
C LEU A 134 -10.33 -13.22 -4.86
N ALA A 135 -10.69 -14.14 -3.98
CA ALA A 135 -11.06 -13.81 -2.61
C ALA A 135 -9.88 -13.13 -1.85
N THR A 136 -8.65 -13.61 -2.05
CA THR A 136 -7.45 -12.97 -1.48
C THR A 136 -7.28 -11.53 -2.01
N LEU A 137 -7.57 -11.28 -3.29
CA LEU A 137 -7.53 -9.93 -3.85
C LEU A 137 -8.61 -9.01 -3.29
N VAL A 138 -9.81 -9.51 -3.01
CA VAL A 138 -10.85 -8.73 -2.31
C VAL A 138 -10.34 -8.30 -0.92
N VAL A 139 -9.74 -9.24 -0.18
CA VAL A 139 -9.14 -8.95 1.14
C VAL A 139 -8.03 -7.92 1.02
N LEU A 140 -7.12 -8.09 0.06
CA LEU A 140 -6.04 -7.14 -0.21
C LEU A 140 -6.59 -5.75 -0.53
N ASN A 141 -7.57 -5.65 -1.46
CA ASN A 141 -8.18 -4.38 -1.83
C ASN A 141 -8.83 -3.68 -0.64
N ALA A 142 -9.56 -4.42 0.20
CA ALA A 142 -10.17 -3.87 1.39
C ALA A 142 -9.12 -3.36 2.40
N ALA A 143 -8.02 -4.09 2.60
CA ALA A 143 -6.92 -3.66 3.46
C ALA A 143 -6.14 -2.47 2.87
N MET A 144 -6.10 -2.35 1.54
CA MET A 144 -5.41 -1.25 0.85
C MET A 144 -6.23 0.04 0.81
N THR A 145 -7.54 0.04 1.13
CA THR A 145 -8.41 1.22 1.00
C THR A 145 -7.85 2.47 1.67
N GLN A 146 -7.24 2.35 2.85
CA GLN A 146 -6.64 3.48 3.57
C GLN A 146 -5.35 4.04 2.90
N TYR A 147 -4.78 3.34 1.90
CA TYR A 147 -3.57 3.76 1.18
C TYR A 147 -3.84 4.18 -0.27
N LEU A 148 -5.12 4.19 -0.69
CA LEU A 148 -5.54 4.60 -2.03
C LEU A 148 -5.71 6.12 -2.10
N TYR A 149 -4.61 6.82 -2.29
CA TYR A 149 -4.57 8.27 -2.52
C TYR A 149 -4.18 8.57 -3.96
N THR A 150 -4.41 9.79 -4.40
CA THR A 150 -3.96 10.29 -5.71
C THR A 150 -2.45 10.58 -5.70
N ARG A 151 -1.64 9.60 -5.29
CA ARG A 151 -0.19 9.73 -5.06
C ARG A 151 0.62 8.77 -5.96
N PRO A 152 1.91 9.03 -6.21
CA PRO A 152 2.79 8.18 -7.04
C PRO A 152 2.97 6.77 -6.50
N GLN A 153 2.70 6.51 -5.22
CA GLN A 153 2.77 5.17 -4.63
C GLN A 153 1.97 4.10 -5.39
N MET A 154 0.96 4.50 -6.18
CA MET A 154 0.23 3.55 -7.02
C MET A 154 1.15 2.87 -8.04
N PHE A 155 2.14 3.58 -8.57
CA PHE A 155 3.17 2.99 -9.45
C PHE A 155 4.09 2.05 -8.67
N THR A 156 4.50 2.43 -7.47
CA THR A 156 5.36 1.59 -6.61
C THR A 156 4.70 0.23 -6.35
N TYR A 157 3.40 0.20 -6.02
CA TYR A 157 2.69 -1.07 -5.80
C TYR A 157 2.71 -1.95 -7.05
N LEU A 158 2.46 -1.38 -8.23
CA LEU A 158 2.53 -2.08 -9.50
C LEU A 158 3.94 -2.63 -9.76
N PHE A 159 4.97 -1.82 -9.54
CA PHE A 159 6.35 -2.22 -9.78
C PHE A 159 6.79 -3.34 -8.85
N LEU A 160 6.43 -3.30 -7.58
CA LEU A 160 6.71 -4.37 -6.62
C LEU A 160 6.03 -5.69 -7.00
N ALA A 161 4.79 -5.64 -7.49
CA ALA A 161 4.11 -6.84 -7.96
C ALA A 161 4.78 -7.43 -9.20
N ILE A 162 5.19 -6.60 -10.17
CA ILE A 162 5.93 -7.02 -11.37
C ILE A 162 7.30 -7.58 -10.97
N GLU A 163 8.02 -6.93 -10.08
CA GLU A 163 9.28 -7.38 -9.54
C GLU A 163 9.17 -8.77 -8.93
N LEU A 164 8.18 -8.99 -8.06
CA LEU A 164 7.95 -10.30 -7.46
C LEU A 164 7.61 -11.38 -8.50
N ILE A 165 6.85 -11.05 -9.55
CA ILE A 165 6.60 -11.98 -10.68
C ILE A 165 7.91 -12.34 -11.37
N VAL A 166 8.77 -11.36 -11.63
CA VAL A 166 10.08 -11.57 -12.26
C VAL A 166 10.97 -12.45 -11.39
N LEU A 167 11.04 -12.16 -10.10
CA LEU A 167 11.81 -12.93 -9.12
C LEU A 167 11.28 -14.37 -8.98
N GLU A 168 9.98 -14.58 -8.94
CA GLU A 168 9.38 -15.91 -8.90
C GLU A 168 9.66 -16.71 -10.20
N LYS A 169 9.57 -16.10 -11.37
CA LYS A 169 9.94 -16.71 -12.65
C LYS A 169 11.43 -17.08 -12.69
N TYR A 170 12.27 -16.20 -12.16
CA TYR A 170 13.70 -16.48 -12.06
C TYR A 170 13.99 -17.70 -11.19
N VAL A 171 13.43 -17.75 -9.98
CA VAL A 171 13.67 -18.84 -9.03
C VAL A 171 13.03 -20.15 -9.48
N ARG A 172 11.84 -20.11 -10.10
CA ARG A 172 11.08 -21.33 -10.47
C ARG A 172 11.42 -21.85 -11.86
N GLU A 173 11.66 -20.96 -12.80
CA GLU A 173 11.81 -21.29 -14.22
C GLU A 173 13.22 -20.99 -14.76
N ASN A 174 14.12 -20.47 -13.90
CA ASN A 174 15.50 -20.07 -14.24
C ASN A 174 15.59 -19.03 -15.38
N ARG A 175 14.59 -18.13 -15.49
CA ARG A 175 14.53 -17.09 -16.55
C ARG A 175 15.36 -15.86 -16.16
N ALA A 176 16.67 -15.99 -16.14
CA ALA A 176 17.58 -14.92 -15.71
C ALA A 176 17.49 -13.64 -16.56
N HIS A 177 17.15 -13.75 -17.86
CA HIS A 177 17.00 -12.58 -18.75
C HIS A 177 15.90 -11.62 -18.30
N LEU A 178 14.86 -12.10 -17.59
CA LEU A 178 13.79 -11.24 -17.08
C LEU A 178 14.26 -10.31 -15.95
N LEU A 179 15.37 -10.64 -15.28
CA LEU A 179 15.89 -9.80 -14.19
C LEU A 179 16.26 -8.39 -14.67
N VAL A 180 16.50 -8.16 -15.98
CA VAL A 180 16.74 -6.83 -16.54
C VAL A 180 15.54 -5.88 -16.33
N ILE A 181 14.33 -6.41 -16.14
CA ILE A 181 13.15 -5.60 -15.86
C ILE A 181 13.31 -4.84 -14.54
N ILE A 182 13.96 -5.42 -13.51
CA ILE A 182 14.07 -4.80 -12.19
C ILE A 182 14.87 -3.49 -12.21
N PRO A 183 16.07 -3.40 -12.81
CA PRO A 183 16.75 -2.11 -12.98
C PRO A 183 15.95 -1.09 -13.79
N ILE A 184 15.16 -1.52 -14.78
CA ILE A 184 14.27 -0.62 -15.53
C ILE A 184 13.16 -0.06 -14.62
N LEU A 185 12.51 -0.91 -13.83
CA LEU A 185 11.51 -0.46 -12.84
C LEU A 185 12.16 0.48 -11.82
N SER A 186 13.36 0.17 -11.35
CA SER A 186 14.13 1.00 -10.42
C SER A 186 14.44 2.38 -11.03
N LEU A 187 14.84 2.43 -12.31
CA LEU A 187 15.08 3.68 -13.02
C LEU A 187 13.81 4.53 -13.16
N VAL A 188 12.68 3.92 -13.44
CA VAL A 188 11.39 4.63 -13.55
C VAL A 188 10.93 5.11 -12.19
N GLU A 189 11.06 4.28 -11.15
CA GLU A 189 10.65 4.62 -9.78
C GLU A 189 11.42 5.81 -9.23
N ILE A 190 12.74 5.90 -9.48
CA ILE A 190 13.55 7.02 -8.99
C ILE A 190 13.10 8.37 -9.62
N GLN A 191 12.51 8.36 -10.83
CA GLN A 191 11.94 9.55 -11.44
C GLN A 191 10.55 9.89 -10.89
N LEU A 192 9.73 8.86 -10.61
CA LEU A 192 8.36 9.03 -10.16
C LEU A 192 8.27 9.28 -8.66
N HIS A 193 9.09 8.57 -7.85
CA HIS A 193 9.01 8.60 -6.39
C HIS A 193 10.34 8.22 -5.73
N SER A 194 11.33 9.07 -5.80
CA SER A 194 12.70 8.77 -5.35
C SER A 194 12.79 8.39 -3.87
N THR A 195 11.93 8.94 -3.00
CA THR A 195 11.94 8.64 -1.55
C THR A 195 11.51 7.20 -1.24
N ILE A 196 10.73 6.56 -2.09
CA ILE A 196 10.27 5.17 -1.90
C ILE A 196 11.11 4.17 -2.70
N TRP A 197 11.88 4.63 -3.67
CA TRP A 197 12.72 3.79 -4.54
C TRP A 197 13.49 2.68 -3.80
N PRO A 198 14.06 2.85 -2.57
CA PRO A 198 14.82 1.77 -1.92
C PRO A 198 14.00 0.51 -1.62
N ILE A 199 12.66 0.60 -1.65
CA ILE A 199 11.80 -0.57 -1.39
C ILE A 199 11.99 -1.67 -2.46
N ILE A 200 12.31 -1.29 -3.70
CA ILE A 200 12.64 -2.25 -4.77
C ILE A 200 13.86 -3.07 -4.37
N LEU A 201 14.92 -2.44 -3.84
CA LEU A 201 16.11 -3.16 -3.37
C LEU A 201 15.79 -4.06 -2.18
N ILE A 202 14.95 -3.60 -1.25
CA ILE A 202 14.53 -4.37 -0.07
C ILE A 202 13.77 -5.64 -0.48
N TYR A 203 12.92 -5.57 -1.50
CA TYR A 203 12.16 -6.73 -1.98
C TYR A 203 13.03 -7.78 -2.68
N MET A 204 14.18 -7.40 -3.23
CA MET A 204 15.17 -8.34 -3.78
C MET A 204 15.90 -9.14 -2.70
N LEU A 205 16.16 -8.55 -1.52
CA LEU A 205 17.00 -9.14 -0.48
C LEU A 205 16.58 -10.56 -0.08
N PRO A 206 15.30 -10.89 0.18
CA PRO A 206 14.88 -12.25 0.52
C PRO A 206 15.23 -13.30 -0.54
N TYR A 207 15.23 -12.90 -1.80
CA TYR A 207 15.60 -13.78 -2.92
C TYR A 207 17.10 -13.97 -3.07
N MET A 208 17.90 -13.00 -2.63
CA MET A 208 19.36 -13.09 -2.63
C MET A 208 19.87 -13.97 -1.48
N PHE A 209 19.26 -13.85 -0.29
CA PHE A 209 19.65 -14.59 0.91
C PHE A 209 19.06 -15.99 1.00
N ASP A 210 17.95 -16.28 0.33
CA ASP A 210 17.30 -17.59 0.30
C ASP A 210 18.25 -18.73 -0.10
N VAL A 211 19.27 -18.41 -0.91
CA VAL A 211 20.31 -19.34 -1.37
C VAL A 211 21.52 -19.41 -0.42
N SER A 212 21.65 -18.48 0.50
CA SER A 212 22.85 -18.33 1.35
C SER A 212 22.84 -19.18 2.60
N PHE A 213 21.68 -19.70 3.00
CA PHE A 213 21.56 -20.55 4.18
C PHE A 213 21.95 -22.00 3.88
N SER A 214 22.68 -22.61 4.81
CA SER A 214 23.08 -24.01 4.67
C SER A 214 21.88 -24.96 4.75
N ASP A 215 21.89 -26.04 3.98
CA ASP A 215 20.86 -27.09 4.01
C ASP A 215 20.56 -27.60 5.43
N LYS A 216 21.57 -27.57 6.34
CA LYS A 216 21.42 -27.97 7.74
C LYS A 216 20.46 -27.06 8.50
N ILE A 217 20.55 -25.72 8.30
CA ILE A 217 19.66 -24.74 8.94
C ILE A 217 18.24 -24.88 8.39
N VAL A 218 18.11 -24.97 7.07
CA VAL A 218 16.82 -25.14 6.38
C VAL A 218 16.09 -26.40 6.86
N LYS A 219 16.82 -27.52 6.98
CA LYS A 219 16.24 -28.77 7.51
C LYS A 219 15.84 -28.68 8.99
N LYS A 220 16.68 -28.04 9.83
CA LYS A 220 16.41 -27.87 11.26
C LYS A 220 15.15 -27.03 11.51
N LEU A 221 14.93 -25.98 10.72
CA LEU A 221 13.76 -25.11 10.82
C LEU A 221 12.51 -25.67 10.12
N LYS A 222 12.56 -26.90 9.55
CA LYS A 222 11.46 -27.52 8.76
C LYS A 222 10.96 -26.62 7.62
N ILE A 223 11.85 -25.84 7.03
CA ILE A 223 11.58 -24.98 5.89
C ILE A 223 11.67 -25.82 4.60
N LEU A 224 10.98 -25.41 3.54
CA LEU A 224 11.10 -26.06 2.23
C LEU A 224 12.53 -25.92 1.72
N PRO A 225 13.09 -26.96 1.06
CA PRO A 225 14.42 -26.89 0.51
C PRO A 225 14.50 -25.74 -0.49
N VAL A 226 15.56 -24.96 -0.36
CA VAL A 226 15.85 -23.84 -1.26
C VAL A 226 16.05 -24.38 -2.68
N ARG A 227 15.41 -23.76 -3.65
CA ARG A 227 15.65 -24.07 -5.06
C ARG A 227 17.04 -23.58 -5.46
N LYS A 228 17.80 -24.43 -6.14
CA LYS A 228 19.13 -24.05 -6.65
C LYS A 228 18.97 -23.20 -7.90
N TYR A 229 19.38 -21.95 -7.85
CA TYR A 229 19.50 -21.03 -8.98
C TYR A 229 20.84 -20.30 -8.96
N LYS A 230 21.25 -19.72 -10.09
CA LYS A 230 22.53 -19.01 -10.19
C LYS A 230 22.46 -17.69 -9.41
N ARG A 231 23.45 -17.38 -8.59
CA ARG A 231 23.46 -16.15 -7.76
C ARG A 231 23.86 -14.90 -8.53
N LEU A 232 24.82 -15.03 -9.45
CA LEU A 232 25.39 -13.88 -10.15
C LEU A 232 24.34 -13.00 -10.84
N PRO A 233 23.34 -13.52 -11.59
CA PRO A 233 22.36 -12.68 -12.26
C PRO A 233 21.56 -11.79 -11.32
N ILE A 234 21.12 -12.28 -10.14
CA ILE A 234 20.35 -11.48 -9.19
C ILE A 234 21.21 -10.42 -8.51
N TRP A 235 22.50 -10.72 -8.24
CA TRP A 235 23.44 -9.74 -7.71
C TRP A 235 23.72 -8.63 -8.74
N LEU A 236 23.87 -8.98 -10.01
CA LEU A 236 24.02 -8.00 -11.08
C LEU A 236 22.80 -7.11 -11.24
N ALA A 237 21.60 -7.70 -11.18
CA ALA A 237 20.35 -6.94 -11.22
C ALA A 237 20.22 -6.00 -10.00
N PHE A 238 20.59 -6.45 -8.80
CA PHE A 238 20.59 -5.63 -7.58
C PHE A 238 21.55 -4.43 -7.69
N ILE A 239 22.80 -4.69 -8.10
CA ILE A 239 23.81 -3.63 -8.29
C ILE A 239 23.35 -2.64 -9.36
N ALA A 240 22.82 -3.13 -10.50
CA ALA A 240 22.28 -2.27 -11.55
C ALA A 240 21.10 -1.43 -11.04
N SER A 241 20.17 -2.04 -10.26
CA SER A 241 19.03 -1.34 -9.66
C SER A 241 19.46 -0.28 -8.64
N ALA A 242 20.56 -0.50 -7.92
CA ALA A 242 21.14 0.48 -7.03
C ALA A 242 21.87 1.61 -7.81
N ALA A 243 22.60 1.24 -8.87
CA ALA A 243 23.38 2.18 -9.65
C ALA A 243 22.50 3.23 -10.39
N VAL A 244 21.29 2.85 -10.83
CA VAL A 244 20.38 3.78 -11.50
C VAL A 244 19.85 4.90 -10.60
N ALA A 245 20.06 4.81 -9.27
CA ALA A 245 19.66 5.85 -8.32
C ALA A 245 20.22 7.22 -8.65
N VAL A 246 21.39 7.30 -9.28
CA VAL A 246 22.02 8.56 -9.66
C VAL A 246 21.59 9.06 -11.05
N ILE A 247 20.79 8.27 -11.76
CA ILE A 247 20.27 8.64 -13.10
C ILE A 247 18.94 9.37 -12.92
N ASN A 248 19.00 10.57 -12.39
CA ASN A 248 17.87 11.49 -12.22
C ASN A 248 18.39 12.94 -12.34
N PRO A 249 17.54 13.96 -12.49
CA PRO A 249 17.98 15.35 -12.67
C PRO A 249 18.89 15.89 -11.56
N TYR A 250 18.81 15.35 -10.35
CA TYR A 250 19.60 15.78 -9.17
C TYR A 250 20.79 14.87 -8.88
N GLY A 251 21.01 13.83 -9.70
CA GLY A 251 22.13 12.92 -9.54
C GLY A 251 22.16 12.26 -8.15
N PHE A 252 23.33 12.27 -7.53
CA PHE A 252 23.51 11.70 -6.18
C PHE A 252 22.81 12.50 -5.08
N GLU A 253 22.49 13.75 -5.31
CA GLU A 253 21.84 14.63 -4.33
C GLU A 253 20.47 14.11 -3.90
N SER A 254 19.70 13.48 -4.80
CA SER A 254 18.45 12.79 -4.45
C SER A 254 18.62 11.72 -3.37
N VAL A 255 19.73 10.97 -3.42
CA VAL A 255 20.06 9.94 -2.42
C VAL A 255 20.49 10.59 -1.11
N VAL A 256 21.29 11.64 -1.17
CA VAL A 256 21.72 12.42 0.01
C VAL A 256 20.51 13.03 0.72
N TYR A 257 19.60 13.64 -0.05
CA TYR A 257 18.36 14.21 0.49
C TYR A 257 17.51 13.15 1.20
N LEU A 258 17.34 11.96 0.59
CA LEU A 258 16.63 10.84 1.21
C LEU A 258 17.24 10.46 2.56
N VAL A 259 18.58 10.33 2.63
CA VAL A 259 19.27 9.96 3.87
C VAL A 259 19.13 11.06 4.91
N LYS A 260 19.28 12.33 4.52
CA LYS A 260 19.09 13.49 5.42
C LYS A 260 17.66 13.51 5.98
N SER A 261 16.63 13.33 5.15
CA SER A 261 15.22 13.34 5.59
C SER A 261 14.91 12.24 6.59
N LEU A 262 15.52 11.05 6.46
CA LEU A 262 15.36 9.96 7.44
C LEU A 262 16.01 10.25 8.80
N GLN A 263 16.93 11.20 8.87
CA GLN A 263 17.65 11.59 10.10
C GLN A 263 16.96 12.71 10.86
N ILE A 264 15.91 13.32 10.36
CA ILE A 264 15.16 14.40 11.03
C ILE A 264 14.23 13.78 12.09
N PRO A 265 14.53 13.92 13.42
CA PRO A 265 13.72 13.32 14.47
C PRO A 265 12.31 13.91 14.53
N GLU A 266 12.19 15.19 14.17
CA GLU A 266 10.97 16.00 14.21
C GLU A 266 9.89 15.44 13.27
N LEU A 267 10.26 14.77 12.17
CA LEU A 267 9.29 14.15 11.26
C LEU A 267 8.38 13.14 11.96
N LYS A 268 8.90 12.42 12.96
CA LYS A 268 8.07 11.49 13.75
C LYS A 268 7.07 12.24 14.64
N MET A 269 7.33 13.49 14.98
CA MET A 269 6.40 14.32 15.77
C MET A 269 5.36 14.97 14.87
N LEU A 270 5.76 15.39 13.68
CA LEU A 270 4.93 16.12 12.73
C LEU A 270 4.03 15.21 11.91
N ILE A 271 4.55 14.09 11.41
CA ILE A 271 3.84 13.19 10.49
C ILE A 271 3.42 11.92 11.23
N SER A 272 2.12 11.74 11.44
CA SER A 272 1.56 10.57 12.13
C SER A 272 1.88 9.25 11.42
N GLU A 273 1.90 9.23 10.09
CA GLU A 273 2.19 8.05 9.27
C GLU A 273 3.63 7.53 9.44
N VAL A 274 4.58 8.38 9.82
CA VAL A 274 6.00 8.00 10.03
C VAL A 274 6.21 7.33 11.39
N ARG A 275 5.25 7.48 12.31
CA ARG A 275 5.30 6.83 13.62
C ARG A 275 4.99 5.35 13.54
N ALA A 276 5.39 4.61 14.58
CA ALA A 276 4.88 3.26 14.81
C ALA A 276 3.34 3.30 14.93
N PRO A 277 2.63 2.27 14.43
CA PRO A 277 1.19 2.17 14.61
C PRO A 277 0.82 2.26 16.10
N GLU A 278 -0.15 3.11 16.42
CA GLU A 278 -0.65 3.20 17.79
C GLU A 278 -1.31 1.88 18.20
N PRO A 279 -1.13 1.43 19.45
CA PRO A 279 -1.85 0.27 19.97
C PRO A 279 -3.36 0.44 19.77
N LEU A 280 -4.05 -0.62 19.34
CA LEU A 280 -5.49 -0.64 19.02
C LEU A 280 -5.91 0.18 17.77
N SER A 281 -4.97 0.72 17.01
CA SER A 281 -5.28 1.29 15.69
C SER A 281 -5.62 0.21 14.67
N VAL A 282 -6.33 0.59 13.59
CA VAL A 282 -6.59 -0.30 12.44
C VAL A 282 -5.28 -0.89 11.91
N ASN A 283 -4.22 -0.10 11.85
CA ASN A 283 -2.90 -0.54 11.42
C ASN A 283 -2.31 -1.64 12.33
N ALA A 284 -2.34 -1.45 13.65
CA ALA A 284 -1.88 -2.46 14.60
C ALA A 284 -2.69 -3.75 14.50
N PHE A 285 -4.00 -3.62 14.28
CA PHE A 285 -4.90 -4.74 14.08
C PHE A 285 -4.58 -5.51 12.79
N VAL A 286 -4.37 -4.85 11.65
CA VAL A 286 -4.02 -5.50 10.38
C VAL A 286 -2.68 -6.25 10.50
N ILE A 287 -1.69 -5.70 11.22
CA ILE A 287 -0.44 -6.40 11.54
C ILE A 287 -0.74 -7.66 12.36
N ALA A 288 -1.52 -7.53 13.43
CA ALA A 288 -1.86 -8.66 14.31
C ALA A 288 -2.58 -9.78 13.55
N VAL A 289 -3.58 -9.45 12.71
CA VAL A 289 -4.29 -10.42 11.87
C VAL A 289 -3.34 -11.09 10.89
N SER A 290 -2.46 -10.34 10.25
CA SER A 290 -1.46 -10.89 9.31
C SER A 290 -0.51 -11.86 10.01
N LEU A 291 -0.06 -11.54 11.22
CA LEU A 291 0.76 -12.43 12.05
C LEU A 291 -0.01 -13.69 12.47
N VAL A 292 -1.28 -13.57 12.88
CA VAL A 292 -2.13 -14.72 13.21
C VAL A 292 -2.30 -15.65 12.00
N ILE A 293 -2.57 -15.08 10.83
CA ILE A 293 -2.64 -15.82 9.56
C ILE A 293 -1.34 -16.58 9.29
N PHE A 294 -0.20 -15.91 9.48
CA PHE A 294 1.12 -16.51 9.29
C PHE A 294 1.36 -17.65 10.28
N VAL A 295 1.18 -17.42 11.57
CA VAL A 295 1.41 -18.42 12.64
C VAL A 295 0.49 -19.63 12.46
N TYR A 296 -0.78 -19.41 12.17
CA TYR A 296 -1.75 -20.48 11.91
C TYR A 296 -1.35 -21.31 10.69
N GLY A 297 -1.04 -20.66 9.58
CA GLY A 297 -0.65 -21.33 8.34
C GLY A 297 0.64 -22.13 8.51
N PHE A 298 1.63 -21.57 9.19
CA PHE A 298 2.90 -22.24 9.50
C PHE A 298 2.67 -23.45 10.42
N ALA A 299 1.85 -23.32 11.46
CA ALA A 299 1.52 -24.43 12.37
C ALA A 299 0.82 -25.59 11.63
N LYS A 300 -0.06 -25.28 10.66
CA LYS A 300 -0.79 -26.30 9.88
C LYS A 300 0.08 -26.97 8.82
N LYS A 301 0.77 -26.21 7.98
CA LYS A 301 1.59 -26.73 6.88
C LYS A 301 2.98 -27.15 7.33
N LYS A 302 3.50 -26.56 8.39
CA LYS A 302 4.86 -26.77 8.94
C LYS A 302 6.01 -26.62 7.91
N LYS A 303 5.72 -25.95 6.77
CA LYS A 303 6.69 -25.73 5.69
C LYS A 303 6.39 -24.39 5.04
N ILE A 304 7.42 -23.58 4.83
CA ILE A 304 7.36 -22.30 4.12
C ILE A 304 8.62 -22.11 3.30
N GLU A 305 8.54 -21.46 2.16
CA GLU A 305 9.72 -21.05 1.41
C GLU A 305 10.40 -19.88 2.14
N LEU A 306 11.72 -19.98 2.35
CA LEU A 306 12.47 -19.05 3.21
C LEU A 306 12.33 -17.60 2.76
N ARG A 307 12.32 -17.34 1.44
CA ARG A 307 12.15 -16.01 0.87
C ARG A 307 10.80 -15.37 1.24
N TYR A 308 9.73 -16.16 1.33
CA TYR A 308 8.43 -15.65 1.78
C TYR A 308 8.42 -15.28 3.26
N LEU A 309 9.12 -16.08 4.08
CA LEU A 309 9.31 -15.78 5.49
C LEU A 309 10.06 -14.46 5.69
N PHE A 310 11.17 -14.26 4.97
CA PHE A 310 11.96 -13.04 5.08
C PHE A 310 11.27 -11.83 4.48
N LEU A 311 10.58 -11.97 3.35
CA LEU A 311 9.84 -10.87 2.75
C LEU A 311 8.72 -10.39 3.68
N PHE A 312 7.90 -11.31 4.18
CA PHE A 312 6.83 -10.96 5.10
C PHE A 312 7.37 -10.47 6.45
N GLY A 313 8.35 -11.16 7.04
CA GLY A 313 8.94 -10.78 8.33
C GLY A 313 9.63 -9.42 8.27
N GLY A 314 10.43 -9.16 7.23
CA GLY A 314 11.10 -7.88 7.03
C GLY A 314 10.12 -6.72 6.83
N THR A 315 9.12 -6.89 5.96
CA THR A 315 8.10 -5.85 5.72
C THR A 315 7.18 -5.65 6.94
N THR A 316 6.91 -6.70 7.73
CA THR A 316 6.18 -6.58 9.00
C THR A 316 6.98 -5.76 10.02
N LEU A 317 8.27 -6.01 10.16
CA LEU A 317 9.13 -5.21 11.05
C LEU A 317 9.16 -3.74 10.62
N MET A 318 9.27 -3.46 9.32
CA MET A 318 9.18 -2.11 8.78
C MET A 318 7.83 -1.45 9.13
N SER A 319 6.74 -2.19 9.01
CA SER A 319 5.38 -1.71 9.34
C SER A 319 5.20 -1.44 10.83
N MET A 320 5.85 -2.22 11.69
CA MET A 320 5.87 -1.96 13.15
C MET A 320 6.67 -0.71 13.51
N MET A 321 7.63 -0.31 12.67
CA MET A 321 8.42 0.90 12.89
C MET A 321 7.74 2.15 12.33
N SER A 322 6.94 2.00 11.26
CA SER A 322 6.25 3.12 10.61
C SER A 322 4.95 2.64 9.95
N ALA A 323 3.83 3.27 10.29
CA ALA A 323 2.52 2.95 9.72
C ALA A 323 2.49 3.11 8.19
N ARG A 324 3.28 4.03 7.64
CA ARG A 324 3.44 4.26 6.20
C ARG A 324 3.91 3.01 5.43
N GLN A 325 4.67 2.12 6.09
CA GLN A 325 5.23 0.91 5.46
C GLN A 325 4.22 -0.25 5.37
N MET A 326 3.04 -0.10 5.97
CA MET A 326 2.03 -1.17 6.00
C MET A 326 1.56 -1.59 4.61
N SER A 327 1.37 -0.64 3.70
CA SER A 327 0.94 -0.95 2.33
C SER A 327 1.90 -1.93 1.63
N PHE A 328 3.20 -1.85 1.93
CA PHE A 328 4.21 -2.77 1.40
C PHE A 328 4.14 -4.15 2.08
N MET A 329 3.81 -4.23 3.37
CA MET A 329 3.59 -5.51 4.05
C MET A 329 2.37 -6.27 3.51
N LEU A 330 1.32 -5.57 3.07
CA LEU A 330 0.08 -6.20 2.58
C LEU A 330 0.31 -7.06 1.33
N ILE A 331 1.29 -6.73 0.50
CA ILE A 331 1.65 -7.51 -0.70
C ILE A 331 2.10 -8.93 -0.32
N PRO A 332 3.17 -9.13 0.47
CA PRO A 332 3.57 -10.47 0.91
C PRO A 332 2.56 -11.11 1.86
N ALA A 333 1.79 -10.36 2.63
CA ALA A 333 0.71 -10.91 3.45
C ALA A 333 -0.37 -11.59 2.58
N ALA A 334 -0.76 -10.96 1.46
CA ALA A 334 -1.68 -11.56 0.48
C ALA A 334 -1.10 -12.83 -0.16
N MET A 335 0.20 -12.85 -0.49
CA MET A 335 0.87 -14.06 -0.98
C MET A 335 0.81 -15.20 0.04
N LEU A 336 1.10 -14.93 1.31
CA LEU A 336 1.02 -15.93 2.39
C LEU A 336 -0.41 -16.38 2.67
N MET A 337 -1.38 -15.47 2.61
CA MET A 337 -2.79 -15.82 2.73
C MET A 337 -3.20 -16.81 1.64
N ALA A 338 -2.87 -16.55 0.38
CA ALA A 338 -3.14 -17.48 -0.72
C ALA A 338 -2.39 -18.81 -0.55
N TYR A 339 -1.15 -18.76 -0.05
CA TYR A 339 -0.30 -19.94 0.15
C TYR A 339 -0.83 -20.86 1.26
N PHE A 340 -1.23 -20.32 2.40
CA PHE A 340 -1.59 -21.10 3.59
C PHE A 340 -3.07 -21.52 3.63
N PHE A 341 -3.96 -20.66 3.19
CA PHE A 341 -5.39 -20.90 3.35
C PHE A 341 -5.99 -21.72 2.21
N ASP A 342 -6.96 -22.55 2.58
CA ASP A 342 -7.87 -23.21 1.65
C ASP A 342 -9.29 -22.80 2.06
N PHE A 343 -9.87 -21.87 1.33
CA PHE A 343 -11.21 -21.32 1.64
C PHE A 343 -12.31 -22.40 1.71
N LYS A 344 -12.11 -23.56 1.05
CA LYS A 344 -13.04 -24.68 1.14
C LYS A 344 -13.04 -25.34 2.52
N LYS A 345 -11.91 -25.24 3.26
CA LYS A 345 -11.71 -25.87 4.57
C LYS A 345 -11.91 -24.91 5.74
N ILE A 346 -12.26 -23.65 5.45
CA ILE A 346 -12.50 -22.64 6.48
C ILE A 346 -13.95 -22.76 6.95
N SER A 347 -14.16 -22.72 8.28
CA SER A 347 -15.49 -22.75 8.88
C SER A 347 -16.35 -21.54 8.42
N ASN A 348 -17.67 -21.70 8.43
CA ASN A 348 -18.57 -20.60 8.05
C ASN A 348 -18.47 -19.42 9.03
N VAL A 349 -18.20 -19.68 10.32
CA VAL A 349 -17.96 -18.64 11.34
C VAL A 349 -16.75 -17.81 10.95
N MET A 350 -15.64 -18.46 10.57
CA MET A 350 -14.43 -17.76 10.16
C MET A 350 -14.63 -16.95 8.87
N LYS A 351 -15.41 -17.47 7.89
CA LYS A 351 -15.78 -16.71 6.68
C LYS A 351 -16.61 -15.48 7.02
N ALA A 352 -17.60 -15.61 7.91
CA ALA A 352 -18.43 -14.50 8.37
C ALA A 352 -17.61 -13.44 9.13
N SER A 353 -16.69 -13.88 10.01
CA SER A 353 -15.78 -12.96 10.72
C SER A 353 -14.88 -12.20 9.75
N PHE A 354 -14.31 -12.85 8.74
CA PHE A 354 -13.54 -12.18 7.69
C PHE A 354 -14.38 -11.17 6.90
N ALA A 355 -15.59 -11.54 6.50
CA ALA A 355 -16.49 -10.64 5.77
C ALA A 355 -16.84 -9.40 6.61
N LEU A 356 -17.10 -9.58 7.91
CA LEU A 356 -17.39 -8.49 8.84
C LEU A 356 -16.17 -7.56 8.99
N ILE A 357 -14.97 -8.11 9.20
CA ILE A 357 -13.73 -7.31 9.30
C ILE A 357 -13.51 -6.50 8.02
N LEU A 358 -13.68 -7.12 6.85
CA LEU A 358 -13.52 -6.43 5.57
C LEU A 358 -14.55 -5.30 5.41
N ALA A 359 -15.80 -5.54 5.78
CA ALA A 359 -16.85 -4.52 5.73
C ALA A 359 -16.52 -3.33 6.64
N LEU A 360 -16.03 -3.60 7.86
CA LEU A 360 -15.69 -2.57 8.84
C LEU A 360 -14.47 -1.73 8.38
N VAL A 361 -13.40 -2.39 7.91
CA VAL A 361 -12.21 -1.69 7.41
C VAL A 361 -12.54 -0.84 6.17
N SER A 362 -13.34 -1.39 5.25
CA SER A 362 -13.76 -0.65 4.05
C SER A 362 -14.69 0.53 4.40
N PHE A 363 -15.61 0.33 5.35
CA PHE A 363 -16.53 1.37 5.80
C PHE A 363 -15.79 2.53 6.46
N ASP A 364 -14.88 2.24 7.37
CA ASP A 364 -14.05 3.24 8.06
C ASP A 364 -13.27 4.10 7.04
N SER A 365 -12.60 3.45 6.09
CA SER A 365 -11.84 4.14 5.06
C SER A 365 -12.70 5.01 4.14
N VAL A 366 -13.91 4.56 3.80
CA VAL A 366 -14.86 5.33 2.99
C VAL A 366 -15.45 6.48 3.79
N PHE A 367 -15.77 6.24 5.07
CA PHE A 367 -16.33 7.25 5.96
C PHE A 367 -15.35 8.39 6.24
N GLU A 368 -14.10 8.07 6.60
CA GLU A 368 -13.05 9.10 6.75
C GLU A 368 -12.83 9.88 5.45
N ALA A 369 -12.82 9.18 4.30
CA ALA A 369 -12.64 9.84 3.00
C ALA A 369 -13.78 10.80 2.64
N SER A 370 -15.02 10.47 3.05
CA SER A 370 -16.19 11.29 2.68
C SER A 370 -16.43 12.49 3.63
N TRP A 371 -16.13 12.33 4.92
CA TRP A 371 -16.52 13.31 5.93
C TRP A 371 -15.41 14.30 6.29
N GLY A 372 -14.17 13.85 6.41
CA GLY A 372 -13.08 14.69 6.90
C GLY A 372 -12.50 15.64 5.86
N GLN A 373 -12.14 15.13 4.69
CA GLN A 373 -11.41 15.92 3.68
C GLN A 373 -12.26 16.93 2.92
N SER A 374 -13.52 16.59 2.58
CA SER A 374 -14.36 17.49 1.80
C SER A 374 -14.76 18.73 2.60
N HIS A 375 -15.07 18.59 3.88
CA HIS A 375 -15.41 19.72 4.75
C HIS A 375 -14.22 20.64 5.01
N TYR A 376 -13.05 20.05 5.24
CA TYR A 376 -11.83 20.81 5.47
C TYR A 376 -11.42 21.62 4.22
N GLN A 377 -11.44 20.98 3.05
CA GLN A 377 -11.10 21.64 1.79
C GLN A 377 -12.12 22.76 1.45
N GLN A 378 -13.41 22.54 1.73
CA GLN A 378 -14.43 23.56 1.57
C GLN A 378 -14.17 24.75 2.49
N TYR A 379 -13.85 24.51 3.76
CA TYR A 379 -13.49 25.58 4.71
C TYR A 379 -12.31 26.42 4.23
N VAL A 380 -11.25 25.78 3.73
CA VAL A 380 -10.09 26.51 3.17
C VAL A 380 -10.49 27.30 1.91
N THR A 381 -11.35 26.72 1.05
CA THR A 381 -11.85 27.40 -0.15
C THR A 381 -12.65 28.63 0.23
N ASP A 382 -13.59 28.52 1.16
CA ASP A 382 -14.41 29.64 1.61
C ASP A 382 -13.56 30.77 2.24
N ALA A 383 -12.53 30.39 2.99
CA ALA A 383 -11.55 31.33 3.56
C ALA A 383 -10.75 32.06 2.45
N CYS A 384 -10.36 31.33 1.39
CA CYS A 384 -9.66 31.91 0.24
C CYS A 384 -10.54 32.84 -0.56
N ASP A 385 -11.80 32.48 -0.78
CA ASP A 385 -12.77 33.35 -1.48
C ASP A 385 -12.95 34.65 -0.74
N ALA A 386 -13.09 34.62 0.59
CA ALA A 386 -13.13 35.84 1.42
C ALA A 386 -11.82 36.63 1.33
N LEU A 387 -10.66 35.97 1.26
CA LEU A 387 -9.37 36.65 1.14
C LEU A 387 -9.21 37.33 -0.21
N TYR A 388 -9.69 36.73 -1.32
CA TYR A 388 -9.69 37.35 -2.65
C TYR A 388 -10.54 38.62 -2.76
N GLU A 389 -11.54 38.77 -1.91
CA GLU A 389 -12.32 40.04 -1.84
C GLU A 389 -11.48 41.19 -1.29
N TYR A 390 -10.53 40.93 -0.40
CA TYR A 390 -9.65 41.95 0.19
C TYR A 390 -8.38 42.18 -0.63
N GLU A 391 -7.79 41.09 -1.16
CA GLU A 391 -6.54 41.11 -1.91
C GLU A 391 -6.67 40.28 -3.19
N PRO A 392 -6.98 40.95 -4.33
CA PRO A 392 -7.16 40.24 -5.62
C PRO A 392 -5.91 39.61 -6.18
N ASN A 393 -4.71 40.00 -5.70
CA ASN A 393 -3.43 39.49 -6.16
C ASN A 393 -2.85 38.49 -5.13
N PRO A 394 -3.12 37.20 -5.23
CA PRO A 394 -2.66 36.24 -4.23
C PRO A 394 -1.14 36.14 -4.17
N GLU A 395 -0.42 36.42 -5.28
CA GLU A 395 1.05 36.38 -5.34
C GLU A 395 1.72 37.42 -4.43
N ASP A 396 1.02 38.53 -4.11
CA ASP A 396 1.49 39.59 -3.22
C ASP A 396 1.09 39.35 -1.76
N THR A 397 0.27 38.32 -1.51
CA THR A 397 -0.28 38.03 -0.18
C THR A 397 0.47 36.89 0.49
N SER A 398 0.99 37.16 1.69
CA SER A 398 1.62 36.18 2.56
C SER A 398 0.63 35.67 3.60
N VAL A 399 0.42 34.35 3.63
CA VAL A 399 -0.55 33.71 4.54
C VAL A 399 0.17 32.93 5.62
N PHE A 400 -0.15 33.21 6.88
CA PHE A 400 0.24 32.37 8.00
C PHE A 400 -0.78 31.26 8.18
N ASN A 401 -0.41 30.03 7.85
CA ASN A 401 -1.28 28.86 7.75
C ASN A 401 -0.71 27.66 8.54
N LEU A 402 -1.55 26.66 8.76
CA LEU A 402 -1.11 25.33 9.19
C LEU A 402 -0.50 24.58 8.03
N ASP A 403 0.41 23.65 8.33
CA ASP A 403 1.12 22.80 7.34
C ASP A 403 0.17 22.05 6.39
N ASP A 404 -0.99 21.60 6.90
CA ASP A 404 -1.98 20.87 6.10
C ASP A 404 -2.74 21.76 5.08
N GLU A 405 -2.74 23.08 5.22
CA GLU A 405 -3.44 24.01 4.34
C GLU A 405 -2.56 24.52 3.20
N GLY A 406 -1.25 24.58 3.46
CA GLY A 406 -0.29 25.29 2.62
C GLY A 406 -0.28 24.85 1.17
N SER A 407 -0.28 23.55 0.92
CA SER A 407 -0.20 23.04 -0.46
C SER A 407 -1.37 23.46 -1.36
N TYR A 408 -2.58 23.56 -0.82
CA TYR A 408 -3.75 24.05 -1.56
C TYR A 408 -3.71 25.55 -1.75
N LEU A 409 -3.32 26.32 -0.72
CA LEU A 409 -3.12 27.77 -0.79
C LEU A 409 -2.06 28.13 -1.85
N GLU A 410 -0.94 27.44 -1.90
CA GLU A 410 0.11 27.61 -2.93
C GLU A 410 -0.42 27.29 -4.34
N PHE A 411 -1.26 26.25 -4.46
CA PHE A 411 -1.89 25.95 -5.74
C PHE A 411 -2.83 27.09 -6.20
N LEU A 412 -3.48 27.79 -5.27
CA LEU A 412 -4.28 28.97 -5.55
C LEU A 412 -3.44 30.23 -5.80
N GLY A 413 -2.14 30.21 -5.52
CA GLY A 413 -1.19 31.28 -5.83
C GLY A 413 -0.74 32.10 -4.62
N PHE A 414 -1.18 31.79 -3.40
CA PHE A 414 -0.74 32.47 -2.19
C PHE A 414 0.66 32.03 -1.78
N ARG A 415 1.42 32.95 -1.17
CA ARG A 415 2.69 32.61 -0.49
C ARG A 415 2.38 32.15 0.92
N THR A 416 2.75 30.92 1.25
CA THR A 416 2.42 30.29 2.54
C THR A 416 3.58 30.33 3.53
N TYR A 417 3.27 30.16 4.82
CA TYR A 417 4.30 29.99 5.85
C TYR A 417 4.88 28.58 5.85
N ALA A 418 4.05 27.57 5.63
CA ALA A 418 4.47 26.15 5.56
C ALA A 418 3.50 25.34 4.72
N ASP A 419 3.93 24.19 4.23
CA ASP A 419 3.11 23.20 3.52
C ASP A 419 3.39 21.76 4.02
N THR A 420 2.90 20.76 3.28
CA THR A 420 3.03 19.34 3.64
C THR A 420 4.45 18.77 3.60
N ARG A 421 5.45 19.56 3.15
CA ARG A 421 6.87 19.17 3.12
C ARG A 421 7.53 19.34 4.50
N ALA A 422 7.04 18.59 5.47
CA ALA A 422 7.50 18.71 6.87
C ALA A 422 9.03 18.58 7.03
N GLU A 423 9.72 17.89 6.11
CA GLU A 423 11.18 17.77 6.10
C GLU A 423 11.89 19.10 5.78
N VAL A 424 11.24 20.01 5.05
CA VAL A 424 11.78 21.34 4.72
C VAL A 424 11.52 22.33 5.84
N PHE A 425 10.35 22.22 6.48
CA PHE A 425 9.83 23.22 7.44
C PHE A 425 9.87 22.74 8.90
N SER A 426 10.52 21.61 9.21
CA SER A 426 10.49 20.99 10.55
C SER A 426 10.78 21.98 11.68
N ASP A 427 11.81 22.82 11.55
CA ASP A 427 12.20 23.82 12.55
C ASP A 427 11.17 24.95 12.69
N LYS A 428 10.52 25.32 11.59
CA LYS A 428 9.53 26.41 11.55
C LYS A 428 8.19 25.96 12.12
N ILE A 429 7.72 24.76 11.71
CA ILE A 429 6.46 24.18 12.16
C ILE A 429 6.47 23.89 13.67
N ASN A 430 7.59 23.42 14.25
CA ASN A 430 7.71 23.19 15.67
C ASN A 430 7.50 24.45 16.51
N ASN A 431 7.93 25.60 16.02
CA ASN A 431 7.73 26.89 16.68
C ASN A 431 6.27 27.36 16.59
N SER A 432 5.57 27.07 15.48
CA SER A 432 4.15 27.46 15.29
C SER A 432 3.17 26.53 16.03
N LYS A 433 3.42 25.21 16.09
CA LYS A 433 2.55 24.24 16.81
C LYS A 433 2.54 24.40 18.33
N ARG A 434 3.54 25.07 18.92
CA ARG A 434 3.51 25.42 20.34
C ARG A 434 2.41 26.43 20.70
N SER A 435 1.87 27.14 19.71
CA SER A 435 0.85 28.18 19.88
C SER A 435 -0.58 27.75 19.53
N CYS A 436 -0.80 26.58 18.91
CA CYS A 436 -2.13 26.08 18.55
C CYS A 436 -2.32 24.62 18.97
N PRO A 437 -3.16 24.31 19.97
CA PRO A 437 -3.49 22.93 20.32
C PRO A 437 -4.38 22.29 19.25
N HIS A 438 -3.92 21.17 18.69
CA HIS A 438 -4.74 20.34 17.78
C HIS A 438 -5.97 19.82 18.49
N HIS A 439 -7.17 20.13 17.98
CA HIS A 439 -8.39 19.42 18.32
C HIS A 439 -8.36 18.04 17.66
N ARG A 440 -8.07 16.99 18.43
CA ARG A 440 -8.28 15.59 18.04
C ARG A 440 -9.78 15.30 18.15
N THR A 441 -10.45 15.12 17.03
CA THR A 441 -11.82 14.60 17.01
C THR A 441 -11.80 13.07 16.87
N ALA A 442 -12.59 12.41 17.73
CA ALA A 442 -13.15 11.06 17.68
C ALA A 442 -12.45 9.88 18.38
N PRO A 443 -12.39 9.82 19.73
CA PRO A 443 -12.04 8.58 20.42
C PRO A 443 -13.20 7.56 20.51
N PHE A 444 -14.47 7.96 20.34
CA PHE A 444 -15.62 7.09 20.65
C PHE A 444 -15.90 6.04 19.55
N PHE A 445 -15.80 6.39 18.29
CA PHE A 445 -16.03 5.45 17.18
C PHE A 445 -14.93 4.38 17.10
N TYR A 446 -13.68 4.77 17.30
CA TYR A 446 -12.53 3.84 17.36
C TYR A 446 -12.67 2.80 18.48
N SER A 447 -13.26 3.17 19.63
CA SER A 447 -13.47 2.24 20.75
C SER A 447 -14.51 1.16 20.43
N ILE A 448 -15.58 1.49 19.71
CA ILE A 448 -16.61 0.53 19.30
C ILE A 448 -16.07 -0.39 18.19
N LEU A 449 -15.41 0.17 17.20
CA LEU A 449 -14.77 -0.58 16.11
C LEU A 449 -13.75 -1.59 16.67
N ASN A 450 -12.89 -1.15 17.58
CA ASN A 450 -11.91 -2.00 18.24
C ASN A 450 -12.56 -3.12 19.08
N LEU A 451 -13.69 -2.85 19.74
CA LEU A 451 -14.44 -3.86 20.49
C LEU A 451 -15.03 -4.93 19.55
N ILE A 452 -15.62 -4.53 18.43
CA ILE A 452 -16.18 -5.46 17.42
C ILE A 452 -15.06 -6.31 16.80
N ILE A 453 -13.92 -5.71 16.53
CA ILE A 453 -12.72 -6.37 16.02
C ILE A 453 -12.20 -7.41 17.03
N LEU A 454 -12.10 -7.06 18.31
CA LEU A 454 -11.69 -7.98 19.38
C LEU A 454 -12.67 -9.14 19.54
N LEU A 455 -13.98 -8.89 19.47
CA LEU A 455 -15.01 -9.94 19.53
C LEU A 455 -14.93 -10.89 18.33
N SER A 456 -14.64 -10.36 17.13
CA SER A 456 -14.45 -11.18 15.93
C SER A 456 -13.19 -12.06 16.01
N LEU A 457 -12.09 -11.53 16.56
CA LEU A 457 -10.86 -12.30 16.86
C LEU A 457 -11.12 -13.38 17.89
N TYR A 458 -11.84 -13.05 18.96
CA TYR A 458 -12.21 -14.02 19.99
C TYR A 458 -13.03 -15.17 19.40
N ALA A 459 -14.02 -14.87 18.54
CA ALA A 459 -14.82 -15.87 17.85
C ALA A 459 -13.95 -16.78 16.95
N MET A 460 -12.97 -16.21 16.23
CA MET A 460 -12.02 -16.97 15.40
C MET A 460 -11.13 -17.89 16.24
N ILE A 461 -10.60 -17.40 17.37
CA ILE A 461 -9.75 -18.17 18.28
C ILE A 461 -10.57 -19.28 18.95
N PHE A 462 -11.81 -18.97 19.38
CA PHE A 462 -12.72 -19.92 20.01
C PHE A 462 -13.10 -21.06 19.04
N ASP A 463 -13.42 -20.76 17.79
CA ASP A 463 -13.71 -21.76 16.76
C ASP A 463 -12.46 -22.62 16.45
N PHE A 464 -11.27 -22.02 16.46
CA PHE A 464 -10.00 -22.74 16.33
C PHE A 464 -9.76 -23.73 17.46
N ILE A 465 -10.01 -23.32 18.71
CA ILE A 465 -9.82 -24.18 19.90
C ILE A 465 -10.82 -25.33 19.89
N ASN A 466 -12.10 -25.07 19.57
CA ASN A 466 -13.15 -26.09 19.54
C ASN A 466 -12.95 -27.10 18.40
N ASN A 467 -12.54 -26.67 17.21
CA ASN A 467 -12.19 -27.57 16.12
C ASN A 467 -10.98 -28.47 16.45
N LYS A 468 -10.03 -28.01 17.29
CA LYS A 468 -8.96 -28.88 17.78
C LYS A 468 -9.44 -29.89 18.81
N LYS A 469 -10.37 -29.55 19.69
CA LYS A 469 -10.97 -30.51 20.65
C LYS A 469 -11.74 -31.61 19.92
N ALA A 470 -12.48 -31.28 18.87
CA ALA A 470 -13.19 -32.27 18.06
C ALA A 470 -12.25 -33.27 17.35
N ILE A 471 -11.08 -32.82 16.92
CA ILE A 471 -10.05 -33.70 16.31
C ILE A 471 -9.39 -34.59 17.39
N PHE A 472 -9.24 -34.12 18.62
CA PHE A 472 -8.61 -34.88 19.71
C PHE A 472 -9.57 -35.95 20.31
N ILE A 473 -10.88 -35.68 20.28
CA ILE A 473 -11.92 -36.63 20.77
C ILE A 473 -12.16 -37.73 19.72
N ASN A 474 -11.95 -37.47 18.43
CA ASN A 474 -12.09 -38.50 17.38
C ASN A 474 -10.81 -39.34 17.15
N THR A 475 -9.72 -39.08 17.87
CA THR A 475 -8.46 -39.82 17.81
C THR A 475 -8.14 -40.57 19.11
N LEU A 476 -9.01 -40.52 20.13
CA LEU A 476 -9.08 -41.40 21.31
C LEU A 476 -10.20 -42.39 21.12
#